data_9d64305ba2211e51213c55a63831d49a
#
_entry.id   9d64305ba2211e51213c55a63831d49a
#
_cell.length_a   1.000
_cell.length_b   1.000
_cell.length_c   1.000
_cell.angle_alpha   90.00
_cell.angle_beta   90.00
_cell.angle_gamma   90.00
#
_symmetry.space_group_name_H-M   'P 1'
#
loop_
_entity.id
_entity.type
_entity.pdbx_description
1 polymer ?
#
loop_
_entity_poly.entity_id
_entity_poly.type
_entity_poly.pdbx_seq_one_letter_code
_entity_poly.pdbx_strand_id
1 'polypeptide(L)'
;METLNFDDLKEKVCVLTGGGGAIGASLAEFLAYSGVRMAILDLNGARAKEVAEHVKRETGTPALGVKTNVLEKESLEQARETIHEEFGKVNFLINAAGGNSPKGTTEAEFLESISDKDLEKSIYGLDIEGFRWVFDLNLSGTLLPTLIFTRDMLKLGSGAVVNFSSMSALRPLTRVGAYSAAKAAVTNLTEWLAVHLAKKNIRVNAVAPGFFVGEQNRFLLFDEKTGELSPRGNKIIMNTPMGRFGDFEEIHGTVAFLLSGMASYITGVTIPIDGGFNAYSGV
;
A
#
# COMPACT_ATOMS: atom_id res chain seq x y z
N MET A 1 18.43 -12.01 27.46
CA MET A 1 17.69 -11.98 26.19
C MET A 1 16.79 -10.76 26.27
N GLU A 2 17.03 -9.75 25.46
CA GLU A 2 16.07 -8.66 25.33
C GLU A 2 14.79 -9.26 24.71
N THR A 3 13.64 -8.92 25.30
CA THR A 3 12.35 -9.29 24.73
C THR A 3 12.20 -8.63 23.38
N LEU A 4 11.91 -9.40 22.33
CA LEU A 4 11.58 -8.89 21.01
C LEU A 4 10.31 -8.01 21.13
N ASN A 5 10.48 -6.72 20.95
CA ASN A 5 9.39 -5.74 20.98
C ASN A 5 9.66 -4.66 19.92
N PHE A 6 8.73 -3.77 19.71
CA PHE A 6 8.83 -2.64 18.81
C PHE A 6 9.10 -1.30 19.55
N ASP A 7 9.78 -1.33 20.70
CA ASP A 7 10.01 -0.13 21.52
C ASP A 7 10.85 0.93 20.80
N ASP A 8 11.68 0.51 19.83
CA ASP A 8 12.47 1.41 18.99
C ASP A 8 11.62 2.24 17.99
N LEU A 9 10.36 1.88 17.80
CA LEU A 9 9.40 2.66 17.02
C LEU A 9 8.76 3.79 17.83
N LYS A 10 8.78 3.71 19.16
CA LYS A 10 8.13 4.68 20.05
C LYS A 10 8.63 6.10 19.79
N GLU A 11 7.72 7.07 19.81
CA GLU A 11 7.96 8.50 19.56
C GLU A 11 8.45 8.84 18.15
N LYS A 12 8.59 7.85 17.25
CA LYS A 12 8.94 8.10 15.85
C LYS A 12 7.76 8.65 15.08
N VAL A 13 8.04 9.50 14.10
CA VAL A 13 7.04 10.08 13.21
C VAL A 13 6.94 9.24 11.94
N CYS A 14 5.76 8.71 11.67
CA CYS A 14 5.46 7.93 10.47
C CYS A 14 4.44 8.65 9.61
N VAL A 15 4.78 8.87 8.34
CA VAL A 15 3.84 9.31 7.31
C VAL A 15 3.24 8.08 6.62
N LEU A 16 1.91 8.05 6.53
CA LEU A 16 1.16 7.00 5.85
C LEU A 16 0.27 7.62 4.77
N THR A 17 0.59 7.38 3.50
CA THR A 17 -0.26 7.81 2.37
C THR A 17 -1.38 6.80 2.14
N GLY A 18 -2.57 7.28 1.70
CA GLY A 18 -3.75 6.42 1.57
C GLY A 18 -4.28 5.91 2.92
N GLY A 19 -3.97 6.65 4.00
CA GLY A 19 -4.28 6.23 5.36
C GLY A 19 -5.77 6.31 5.73
N GLY A 20 -6.60 6.93 4.91
CA GLY A 20 -8.06 6.90 5.02
C GLY A 20 -8.71 5.59 4.53
N GLY A 21 -7.97 4.76 3.78
CA GLY A 21 -8.42 3.45 3.34
C GLY A 21 -8.44 2.40 4.47
N ALA A 22 -9.11 1.26 4.27
CA ALA A 22 -9.29 0.23 5.30
C ALA A 22 -7.93 -0.32 5.82
N ILE A 23 -7.03 -0.70 4.93
CA ILE A 23 -5.69 -1.18 5.31
C ILE A 23 -4.91 -0.08 6.02
N GLY A 24 -4.95 1.16 5.48
CA GLY A 24 -4.24 2.30 6.06
C GLY A 24 -4.73 2.64 7.46
N ALA A 25 -6.04 2.68 7.68
CA ALA A 25 -6.63 2.97 8.98
C ALA A 25 -6.25 1.92 10.04
N SER A 26 -6.39 0.63 9.69
CA SER A 26 -6.02 -0.49 10.57
C SER A 26 -4.51 -0.46 10.92
N LEU A 27 -3.67 -0.19 9.93
CA LEU A 27 -2.22 -0.10 10.15
C LEU A 27 -1.82 1.13 11.00
N ALA A 28 -2.49 2.28 10.79
CA ALA A 28 -2.25 3.49 11.58
C ALA A 28 -2.56 3.27 13.05
N GLU A 29 -3.68 2.63 13.36
CA GLU A 29 -4.06 2.29 14.73
C GLU A 29 -3.04 1.35 15.38
N PHE A 30 -2.68 0.27 14.69
CA PHE A 30 -1.69 -0.68 15.19
C PHE A 30 -0.32 -0.05 15.50
N LEU A 31 0.21 0.75 14.59
CA LEU A 31 1.49 1.43 14.80
C LEU A 31 1.42 2.46 15.94
N ALA A 32 0.28 3.13 16.10
CA ALA A 32 0.06 4.06 17.20
C ALA A 32 0.00 3.35 18.56
N TYR A 33 -0.52 2.12 18.67
CA TYR A 33 -0.40 1.30 19.89
C TYR A 33 1.07 1.02 20.27
N SER A 34 1.96 0.99 19.28
CA SER A 34 3.41 0.91 19.51
C SER A 34 4.07 2.28 19.81
N GLY A 35 3.27 3.33 20.00
CA GLY A 35 3.73 4.68 20.31
C GLY A 35 4.26 5.48 19.11
N VAL A 36 3.99 5.05 17.87
CA VAL A 36 4.36 5.78 16.66
C VAL A 36 3.41 6.95 16.44
N ARG A 37 3.92 8.17 16.29
CA ARG A 37 3.12 9.35 15.93
C ARG A 37 2.75 9.28 14.47
N MET A 38 1.45 9.24 14.16
CA MET A 38 0.95 8.96 12.81
C MET A 38 0.53 10.23 12.08
N ALA A 39 1.13 10.50 10.93
CA ALA A 39 0.66 11.49 9.97
C ALA A 39 -0.09 10.76 8.83
N ILE A 40 -1.40 10.86 8.83
CA ILE A 40 -2.32 10.15 7.95
C ILE A 40 -2.68 11.04 6.78
N LEU A 41 -2.15 10.73 5.60
CA LEU A 41 -2.36 11.48 4.37
C LEU A 41 -3.37 10.76 3.48
N ASP A 42 -4.39 11.47 3.05
CA ASP A 42 -5.39 10.95 2.12
C ASP A 42 -5.94 12.07 1.23
N LEU A 43 -6.35 11.72 0.01
CA LEU A 43 -7.04 12.65 -0.89
C LEU A 43 -8.38 13.10 -0.28
N ASN A 44 -9.06 12.19 0.44
CA ASN A 44 -10.23 12.50 1.25
C ASN A 44 -9.80 13.02 2.63
N GLY A 45 -9.64 14.34 2.74
CA GLY A 45 -9.21 14.97 3.99
C GLY A 45 -10.15 14.76 5.19
N ALA A 46 -11.45 14.56 4.95
CA ALA A 46 -12.41 14.26 6.03
C ALA A 46 -12.11 12.86 6.59
N ARG A 47 -11.87 11.88 5.72
CA ARG A 47 -11.52 10.52 6.14
C ARG A 47 -10.16 10.45 6.84
N ALA A 48 -9.15 11.20 6.35
CA ALA A 48 -7.86 11.29 7.02
C ALA A 48 -7.99 11.80 8.46
N LYS A 49 -8.80 12.85 8.68
CA LYS A 49 -9.07 13.42 10.00
C LYS A 49 -9.83 12.44 10.91
N GLU A 50 -10.87 11.81 10.40
CA GLU A 50 -11.65 10.81 11.13
C GLU A 50 -10.76 9.67 11.65
N VAL A 51 -9.88 9.13 10.78
CA VAL A 51 -8.93 8.07 11.17
C VAL A 51 -7.94 8.59 12.22
N ALA A 52 -7.42 9.81 12.07
CA ALA A 52 -6.50 10.40 13.06
C ALA A 52 -7.16 10.59 14.42
N GLU A 53 -8.40 11.07 14.46
CA GLU A 53 -9.17 11.24 15.70
C GLU A 53 -9.48 9.88 16.34
N HIS A 54 -9.84 8.88 15.55
CA HIS A 54 -10.03 7.50 16.01
C HIS A 54 -8.74 6.96 16.65
N VAL A 55 -7.62 7.00 15.92
CA VAL A 55 -6.31 6.54 16.41
C VAL A 55 -5.94 7.21 17.72
N LYS A 56 -6.06 8.54 17.81
CA LYS A 56 -5.76 9.29 19.02
C LYS A 56 -6.64 8.89 20.19
N ARG A 57 -7.93 8.66 19.96
CA ARG A 57 -8.89 8.27 21.01
C ARG A 57 -8.61 6.86 21.54
N GLU A 58 -8.36 5.90 20.65
CA GLU A 58 -8.18 4.50 21.02
C GLU A 58 -6.80 4.21 21.63
N THR A 59 -5.75 4.87 21.13
CA THR A 59 -4.36 4.56 21.53
C THR A 59 -3.76 5.58 22.51
N GLY A 60 -4.31 6.79 22.59
CA GLY A 60 -3.71 7.90 23.30
C GLY A 60 -2.47 8.51 22.61
N THR A 61 -2.03 7.93 21.49
CA THR A 61 -0.85 8.38 20.74
C THR A 61 -1.23 9.50 19.77
N PRO A 62 -0.42 10.56 19.62
CA PRO A 62 -0.70 11.64 18.69
C PRO A 62 -0.84 11.17 17.24
N ALA A 63 -1.91 11.61 16.60
CA ALA A 63 -2.15 11.35 15.18
C ALA A 63 -2.69 12.62 14.51
N LEU A 64 -2.33 12.83 13.24
CA LEU A 64 -2.67 14.01 12.43
C LEU A 64 -3.22 13.56 11.08
N GLY A 65 -4.42 14.01 10.71
CA GLY A 65 -5.03 13.77 9.40
C GLY A 65 -4.86 14.97 8.49
N VAL A 66 -4.23 14.77 7.33
CA VAL A 66 -3.96 15.85 6.35
C VAL A 66 -4.51 15.47 4.98
N LYS A 67 -5.32 16.36 4.40
CA LYS A 67 -5.75 16.22 3.00
C LYS A 67 -4.53 16.38 2.09
N THR A 68 -4.22 15.35 1.32
CA THR A 68 -3.02 15.35 0.47
C THR A 68 -3.27 14.60 -0.82
N ASN A 69 -2.93 15.23 -1.96
CA ASN A 69 -2.85 14.56 -3.24
C ASN A 69 -1.42 14.08 -3.48
N VAL A 70 -1.22 12.77 -3.51
CA VAL A 70 0.12 12.16 -3.71
C VAL A 70 0.69 12.38 -5.11
N LEU A 71 -0.11 12.86 -6.05
CA LEU A 71 0.31 13.21 -7.42
C LEU A 71 0.72 14.69 -7.56
N GLU A 72 0.56 15.49 -6.50
CA GLU A 72 0.86 16.92 -6.51
C GLU A 72 2.00 17.22 -5.52
N LYS A 73 3.12 17.67 -6.07
CA LYS A 73 4.31 17.98 -5.27
C LYS A 73 4.04 19.04 -4.20
N GLU A 74 3.34 20.08 -4.58
CA GLU A 74 2.96 21.21 -3.71
C GLU A 74 2.08 20.74 -2.54
N SER A 75 1.13 19.85 -2.80
CA SER A 75 0.28 19.23 -1.77
C SER A 75 1.09 18.42 -0.75
N LEU A 76 2.10 17.68 -1.23
CA LEU A 76 3.00 16.90 -0.37
C LEU A 76 3.96 17.81 0.44
N GLU A 77 4.45 18.90 -0.15
CA GLU A 77 5.30 19.87 0.56
C GLU A 77 4.51 20.59 1.67
N GLN A 78 3.28 21.01 1.41
CA GLN A 78 2.38 21.59 2.42
C GLN A 78 2.07 20.58 3.56
N ALA A 79 1.79 19.33 3.20
CA ALA A 79 1.58 18.28 4.20
C ALA A 79 2.82 18.09 5.07
N ARG A 80 4.02 18.11 4.48
CA ARG A 80 5.27 18.00 5.21
C ARG A 80 5.50 19.18 6.18
N GLU A 81 5.19 20.41 5.77
CA GLU A 81 5.26 21.59 6.64
C GLU A 81 4.32 21.43 7.85
N THR A 82 3.06 21.06 7.61
CA THR A 82 2.09 20.79 8.69
C THR A 82 2.58 19.71 9.66
N ILE A 83 3.19 18.63 9.14
CA ILE A 83 3.75 17.56 9.97
C ILE A 83 4.94 18.06 10.77
N HIS A 84 5.79 18.91 10.19
CA HIS A 84 6.93 19.48 10.88
C HIS A 84 6.55 20.38 12.04
N GLU A 85 5.49 21.17 11.90
CA GLU A 85 4.96 22.04 12.95
C GLU A 85 4.44 21.22 14.14
N GLU A 86 3.79 20.08 13.87
CA GLU A 86 3.13 19.28 14.92
C GLU A 86 4.07 18.21 15.51
N PHE A 87 4.83 17.50 14.69
CA PHE A 87 5.60 16.32 15.06
C PHE A 87 7.12 16.43 14.85
N GLY A 88 7.56 17.39 14.06
CA GLY A 88 8.96 17.49 13.63
C GLY A 88 9.29 16.61 12.43
N LYS A 89 10.53 16.14 12.35
CA LYS A 89 11.05 15.41 11.17
C LYS A 89 10.49 13.98 11.09
N VAL A 90 10.23 13.56 9.86
CA VAL A 90 9.71 12.23 9.54
C VAL A 90 10.80 11.16 9.62
N ASN A 91 10.54 10.09 10.37
CA ASN A 91 11.42 8.93 10.52
C ASN A 91 11.04 7.81 9.54
N PHE A 92 9.74 7.62 9.30
CA PHE A 92 9.21 6.52 8.50
C PHE A 92 8.21 7.01 7.46
N LEU A 93 8.20 6.35 6.31
CA LEU A 93 7.22 6.57 5.26
C LEU A 93 6.60 5.24 4.84
N ILE A 94 5.27 5.18 4.84
CA ILE A 94 4.51 4.07 4.28
C ILE A 94 3.74 4.59 3.08
N ASN A 95 4.10 4.12 1.90
CA ASN A 95 3.40 4.44 0.65
C ASN A 95 2.31 3.41 0.40
N ALA A 96 1.09 3.67 0.93
CA ALA A 96 -0.07 2.79 0.75
C ALA A 96 -1.16 3.41 -0.13
N ALA A 97 -1.00 4.66 -0.59
CA ALA A 97 -1.86 5.23 -1.61
C ALA A 97 -1.73 4.46 -2.92
N GLY A 98 -2.86 4.11 -3.51
CA GLY A 98 -2.90 3.34 -4.74
C GLY A 98 -4.31 2.84 -5.03
N GLY A 99 -4.48 2.20 -6.16
CA GLY A 99 -5.77 1.66 -6.57
C GLY A 99 -5.82 1.31 -8.04
N ASN A 100 -6.98 0.82 -8.46
CA ASN A 100 -7.27 0.51 -9.85
C ASN A 100 -8.41 1.39 -10.37
N SER A 101 -8.61 1.41 -11.68
CA SER A 101 -9.71 2.10 -12.35
C SER A 101 -10.46 1.15 -13.28
N PRO A 102 -11.79 1.21 -13.34
CA PRO A 102 -12.54 0.48 -14.36
C PRO A 102 -12.07 0.78 -15.78
N LYS A 103 -11.65 2.01 -16.06
CA LYS A 103 -11.10 2.42 -17.37
C LYS A 103 -9.74 1.78 -17.69
N GLY A 104 -8.96 1.40 -16.69
CA GLY A 104 -7.69 0.66 -16.84
C GLY A 104 -7.85 -0.86 -16.72
N THR A 105 -9.08 -1.39 -16.86
CA THR A 105 -9.43 -2.79 -16.63
C THR A 105 -10.13 -3.35 -17.85
N THR A 106 -9.76 -4.56 -18.32
CA THR A 106 -10.49 -5.25 -19.38
C THR A 106 -11.73 -5.96 -18.81
N GLU A 107 -12.79 -6.12 -19.62
CA GLU A 107 -13.93 -6.92 -19.24
C GLU A 107 -13.64 -8.42 -19.36
N ALA A 108 -12.94 -8.82 -20.43
CA ALA A 108 -12.58 -10.21 -20.68
C ALA A 108 -11.32 -10.63 -19.92
N GLU A 109 -11.28 -11.87 -19.46
CA GLU A 109 -10.07 -12.49 -18.90
C GLU A 109 -9.12 -12.96 -20.00
N PHE A 110 -9.69 -13.49 -21.09
CA PHE A 110 -8.98 -14.02 -22.25
C PHE A 110 -9.60 -13.48 -23.53
N LEU A 111 -8.80 -13.35 -24.57
CA LEU A 111 -9.30 -13.05 -25.91
C LEU A 111 -9.69 -14.37 -26.57
N GLU A 112 -10.98 -14.64 -26.67
CA GLU A 112 -11.52 -15.90 -27.18
C GLU A 112 -11.83 -15.85 -28.69
N SER A 113 -12.16 -14.66 -29.21
CA SER A 113 -12.42 -14.46 -30.64
C SER A 113 -11.96 -13.08 -31.10
N ILE A 114 -11.88 -12.91 -32.43
CA ILE A 114 -11.50 -11.64 -33.09
C ILE A 114 -12.72 -10.83 -33.54
N SER A 115 -13.91 -11.11 -33.00
CA SER A 115 -15.09 -10.30 -33.27
C SER A 115 -14.89 -8.89 -32.69
N ASP A 116 -15.45 -7.86 -33.32
CA ASP A 116 -15.33 -6.47 -32.82
C ASP A 116 -15.80 -6.36 -31.36
N LYS A 117 -16.85 -7.08 -30.99
CA LYS A 117 -17.36 -7.11 -29.63
C LYS A 117 -16.38 -7.71 -28.61
N ASP A 118 -15.65 -8.76 -28.98
CA ASP A 118 -14.68 -9.39 -28.09
C ASP A 118 -13.39 -8.60 -28.03
N LEU A 119 -13.00 -7.97 -29.15
CA LEU A 119 -11.88 -7.04 -29.18
C LEU A 119 -12.13 -5.84 -28.26
N GLU A 120 -13.33 -5.24 -28.30
CA GLU A 120 -13.70 -4.11 -27.44
C GLU A 120 -13.62 -4.45 -25.93
N LYS A 121 -13.90 -5.70 -25.55
CA LYS A 121 -13.82 -6.17 -24.15
C LYS A 121 -12.42 -6.58 -23.70
N SER A 122 -11.48 -6.68 -24.61
CA SER A 122 -10.11 -7.13 -24.40
C SER A 122 -9.13 -5.96 -24.24
N ILE A 123 -7.82 -6.24 -24.40
CA ILE A 123 -6.77 -5.21 -24.40
C ILE A 123 -6.97 -4.16 -25.51
N TYR A 124 -7.63 -4.49 -26.60
CA TYR A 124 -7.86 -3.56 -27.71
C TYR A 124 -8.91 -2.50 -27.42
N GLY A 125 -9.81 -2.73 -26.46
CA GLY A 125 -10.77 -1.74 -25.96
C GLY A 125 -10.29 -0.99 -24.71
N LEU A 126 -9.05 -1.16 -24.29
CA LEU A 126 -8.52 -0.53 -23.09
C LEU A 126 -8.37 0.99 -23.30
N ASP A 127 -8.92 1.78 -22.37
CA ASP A 127 -8.73 3.23 -22.35
C ASP A 127 -7.31 3.58 -21.91
N ILE A 128 -6.52 4.19 -22.82
CA ILE A 128 -5.13 4.55 -22.55
C ILE A 128 -4.99 5.61 -21.44
N GLU A 129 -5.95 6.52 -21.30
CA GLU A 129 -5.94 7.51 -20.23
C GLU A 129 -6.27 6.84 -18.88
N GLY A 130 -7.17 5.87 -18.87
CA GLY A 130 -7.42 5.02 -17.70
C GLY A 130 -6.17 4.21 -17.31
N PHE A 131 -5.44 3.68 -18.29
CA PHE A 131 -4.17 2.99 -18.05
C PHE A 131 -3.13 3.93 -17.43
N ARG A 132 -2.93 5.14 -18.00
CA ARG A 132 -2.00 6.15 -17.49
C ARG A 132 -2.35 6.57 -16.08
N TRP A 133 -3.62 6.83 -15.80
CA TRP A 133 -4.08 7.21 -14.46
C TRP A 133 -3.74 6.16 -13.40
N VAL A 134 -3.94 4.86 -13.72
CA VAL A 134 -3.57 3.77 -12.81
C VAL A 134 -2.07 3.74 -12.57
N PHE A 135 -1.27 3.94 -13.61
CA PHE A 135 0.19 4.02 -13.51
C PHE A 135 0.64 5.20 -12.65
N ASP A 136 0.10 6.38 -12.90
CA ASP A 136 0.44 7.58 -12.15
C ASP A 136 0.08 7.43 -10.67
N LEU A 137 -1.14 6.99 -10.37
CA LEU A 137 -1.56 6.82 -8.98
C LEU A 137 -0.64 5.86 -8.22
N ASN A 138 -0.29 4.72 -8.81
CA ASN A 138 0.47 3.69 -8.10
C ASN A 138 1.98 3.95 -8.12
N LEU A 139 2.56 4.35 -9.23
CA LEU A 139 4.01 4.56 -9.35
C LEU A 139 4.42 5.98 -8.95
N SER A 140 3.87 7.01 -9.61
CA SER A 140 4.19 8.41 -9.29
C SER A 140 3.72 8.78 -7.87
N GLY A 141 2.56 8.24 -7.43
CA GLY A 141 2.04 8.38 -6.07
C GLY A 141 2.86 7.64 -4.99
N THR A 142 3.79 6.77 -5.36
CA THR A 142 4.81 6.19 -4.47
C THR A 142 6.10 7.00 -4.53
N LEU A 143 6.53 7.42 -5.72
CA LEU A 143 7.79 8.13 -5.93
C LEU A 143 7.77 9.53 -5.32
N LEU A 144 6.73 10.33 -5.58
CA LEU A 144 6.67 11.73 -5.12
C LEU A 144 6.72 11.84 -3.59
N PRO A 145 5.92 11.12 -2.79
CA PRO A 145 6.08 11.14 -1.33
C PRO A 145 7.47 10.70 -0.89
N THR A 146 8.06 9.70 -1.55
CA THR A 146 9.42 9.25 -1.24
C THR A 146 10.42 10.38 -1.44
N LEU A 147 10.36 11.14 -2.54
CA LEU A 147 11.24 12.29 -2.81
C LEU A 147 11.10 13.40 -1.76
N ILE A 148 9.93 13.59 -1.20
CA ILE A 148 9.64 14.67 -0.24
C ILE A 148 10.05 14.26 1.17
N PHE A 149 9.58 13.10 1.67
CA PHE A 149 9.73 12.73 3.07
C PHE A 149 11.09 12.10 3.41
N THR A 150 11.77 11.45 2.45
CA THR A 150 13.14 10.94 2.71
C THR A 150 14.16 12.03 2.91
N ARG A 151 13.89 13.28 2.52
CA ARG A 151 14.74 14.44 2.85
C ARG A 151 14.91 14.64 4.36
N ASP A 152 13.91 14.28 5.14
CA ASP A 152 14.00 14.35 6.61
C ASP A 152 14.87 13.21 7.14
N MET A 153 14.70 12.01 6.60
CA MET A 153 15.51 10.84 6.94
C MET A 153 17.01 11.10 6.63
N LEU A 154 17.31 11.78 5.51
CA LEU A 154 18.68 12.21 5.19
C LEU A 154 19.26 13.14 6.26
N LYS A 155 18.45 14.07 6.79
CA LYS A 155 18.87 15.00 7.86
C LYS A 155 18.96 14.31 9.23
N LEU A 156 18.20 13.25 9.45
CA LEU A 156 18.25 12.42 10.65
C LEU A 156 19.39 11.39 10.62
N GLY A 157 19.93 11.09 9.43
CA GLY A 157 20.98 10.08 9.22
C GLY A 157 20.44 8.64 9.28
N SER A 158 19.13 8.45 9.31
CA SER A 158 18.48 7.12 9.31
C SER A 158 17.01 7.24 8.94
N GLY A 159 16.41 6.15 8.43
CA GLY A 159 14.98 6.07 8.12
C GLY A 159 14.56 4.73 7.54
N ALA A 160 13.27 4.53 7.42
CA ALA A 160 12.71 3.37 6.73
C ALA A 160 11.49 3.75 5.89
N VAL A 161 11.43 3.17 4.69
CA VAL A 161 10.31 3.31 3.76
C VAL A 161 9.73 1.92 3.51
N VAL A 162 8.39 1.80 3.60
CA VAL A 162 7.66 0.60 3.22
C VAL A 162 6.68 0.96 2.11
N ASN A 163 6.87 0.36 0.94
CA ASN A 163 6.00 0.53 -0.20
C ASN A 163 4.93 -0.57 -0.25
N PHE A 164 3.70 -0.22 -0.58
CA PHE A 164 2.66 -1.19 -0.88
C PHE A 164 2.70 -1.55 -2.37
N SER A 165 3.37 -2.66 -2.67
CA SER A 165 3.26 -3.35 -3.93
C SER A 165 1.94 -4.16 -3.97
N SER A 166 1.93 -5.30 -4.58
CA SER A 166 0.80 -6.25 -4.64
C SER A 166 1.31 -7.61 -5.05
N MET A 167 0.61 -8.67 -4.65
CA MET A 167 0.88 -9.99 -5.21
C MET A 167 0.74 -10.01 -6.75
N SER A 168 -0.08 -9.11 -7.31
CA SER A 168 -0.23 -8.95 -8.76
C SER A 168 1.03 -8.44 -9.48
N ALA A 169 2.00 -7.87 -8.76
CA ALA A 169 3.33 -7.53 -9.27
C ALA A 169 4.19 -8.77 -9.53
N LEU A 170 3.97 -9.82 -8.74
CA LEU A 170 4.71 -11.09 -8.79
C LEU A 170 4.03 -12.10 -9.72
N ARG A 171 2.70 -12.11 -9.73
CA ARG A 171 1.84 -12.93 -10.59
C ARG A 171 0.73 -12.05 -11.16
N PRO A 172 0.80 -11.65 -12.43
CA PRO A 172 -0.20 -10.75 -13.01
C PRO A 172 -1.59 -11.39 -12.96
N LEU A 173 -2.55 -10.61 -12.51
CA LEU A 173 -3.95 -11.03 -12.50
C LEU A 173 -4.62 -10.72 -13.83
N THR A 174 -5.57 -11.55 -14.22
CA THR A 174 -6.44 -11.27 -15.37
C THR A 174 -7.19 -9.95 -15.18
N ARG A 175 -7.53 -9.28 -16.27
CA ARG A 175 -8.27 -8.00 -16.38
C ARG A 175 -7.52 -6.75 -15.90
N VAL A 176 -6.64 -6.82 -14.92
CA VAL A 176 -6.02 -5.66 -14.25
C VAL A 176 -4.57 -5.43 -14.70
N GLY A 177 -4.32 -5.49 -16.01
CA GLY A 177 -2.98 -5.36 -16.59
C GLY A 177 -2.26 -4.07 -16.20
N ALA A 178 -2.95 -2.91 -16.24
CA ALA A 178 -2.40 -1.62 -15.84
C ALA A 178 -1.94 -1.63 -14.37
N TYR A 179 -2.78 -2.14 -13.47
CA TYR A 179 -2.47 -2.22 -12.05
C TYR A 179 -1.31 -3.17 -11.76
N SER A 180 -1.31 -4.37 -12.37
CA SER A 180 -0.24 -5.36 -12.20
C SER A 180 1.11 -4.80 -12.66
N ALA A 181 1.14 -4.16 -13.84
CA ALA A 181 2.35 -3.53 -14.37
C ALA A 181 2.84 -2.36 -13.49
N ALA A 182 1.93 -1.50 -13.02
CA ALA A 182 2.29 -0.41 -12.12
C ALA A 182 2.86 -0.92 -10.78
N LYS A 183 2.27 -1.98 -10.20
CA LYS A 183 2.78 -2.59 -8.96
C LYS A 183 4.10 -3.34 -9.16
N ALA A 184 4.35 -3.93 -10.34
CA ALA A 184 5.66 -4.46 -10.71
C ALA A 184 6.71 -3.34 -10.79
N ALA A 185 6.34 -2.18 -11.34
CA ALA A 185 7.20 -1.01 -11.35
C ALA A 185 7.52 -0.50 -9.93
N VAL A 186 6.55 -0.51 -9.00
CA VAL A 186 6.79 -0.17 -7.57
C VAL A 186 7.78 -1.16 -6.93
N THR A 187 7.66 -2.46 -7.23
CA THR A 187 8.61 -3.47 -6.74
C THR A 187 10.04 -3.16 -7.22
N ASN A 188 10.23 -2.92 -8.50
CA ASN A 188 11.53 -2.58 -9.07
C ASN A 188 12.06 -1.23 -8.52
N LEU A 189 11.20 -0.21 -8.41
CA LEU A 189 11.54 1.07 -7.79
C LEU A 189 12.02 0.90 -6.34
N THR A 190 11.40 0.00 -5.58
CA THR A 190 11.81 -0.33 -4.21
C THR A 190 13.25 -0.83 -4.15
N GLU A 191 13.62 -1.75 -5.03
CA GLU A 191 14.99 -2.28 -5.13
C GLU A 191 15.99 -1.20 -5.50
N TRP A 192 15.66 -0.37 -6.50
CA TRP A 192 16.52 0.74 -6.92
C TRP A 192 16.73 1.77 -5.80
N LEU A 193 15.65 2.18 -5.11
CA LEU A 193 15.72 3.13 -3.99
C LEU A 193 16.53 2.54 -2.82
N ALA A 194 16.37 1.26 -2.53
CA ALA A 194 17.12 0.56 -1.49
C ALA A 194 18.63 0.67 -1.71
N VAL A 195 19.09 0.40 -2.93
CA VAL A 195 20.51 0.53 -3.32
C VAL A 195 20.95 1.99 -3.24
N HIS A 196 20.16 2.91 -3.79
CA HIS A 196 20.49 4.32 -3.88
C HIS A 196 20.62 4.99 -2.51
N LEU A 197 19.78 4.64 -1.54
CA LEU A 197 19.70 5.27 -0.23
C LEU A 197 20.48 4.54 0.87
N ALA A 198 20.98 3.32 0.62
CA ALA A 198 21.64 2.47 1.61
C ALA A 198 22.80 3.17 2.36
N LYS A 199 23.66 3.91 1.67
CA LYS A 199 24.78 4.63 2.28
C LYS A 199 24.35 5.79 3.20
N LYS A 200 23.07 6.11 3.22
CA LYS A 200 22.45 7.12 4.09
C LYS A 200 21.66 6.50 5.24
N ASN A 201 21.79 5.19 5.43
CA ASN A 201 21.09 4.46 6.50
C ASN A 201 19.56 4.54 6.34
N ILE A 202 19.07 4.65 5.11
CA ILE A 202 17.66 4.64 4.79
C ILE A 202 17.34 3.31 4.10
N ARG A 203 16.50 2.51 4.73
CA ARG A 203 16.05 1.22 4.19
C ARG A 203 14.76 1.40 3.41
N VAL A 204 14.64 0.72 2.28
CA VAL A 204 13.42 0.76 1.46
C VAL A 204 13.03 -0.67 1.14
N ASN A 205 11.84 -1.07 1.58
CA ASN A 205 11.28 -2.39 1.36
C ASN A 205 9.84 -2.29 0.89
N ALA A 206 9.26 -3.39 0.47
CA ALA A 206 7.86 -3.45 0.10
C ALA A 206 7.14 -4.63 0.76
N VAL A 207 5.84 -4.47 0.93
CA VAL A 207 4.91 -5.58 1.15
C VAL A 207 4.08 -5.79 -0.12
N ALA A 208 3.73 -7.04 -0.41
CA ALA A 208 2.89 -7.41 -1.54
C ALA A 208 1.63 -8.12 -1.02
N PRO A 209 0.59 -7.36 -0.61
CA PRO A 209 -0.65 -7.95 -0.12
C PRO A 209 -1.36 -8.77 -1.21
N GLY A 210 -1.97 -9.87 -0.79
CA GLY A 210 -2.90 -10.67 -1.57
C GLY A 210 -4.31 -10.08 -1.56
N PHE A 211 -5.29 -10.93 -1.28
CA PHE A 211 -6.69 -10.53 -1.26
C PHE A 211 -7.19 -10.31 0.17
N PHE A 212 -7.53 -9.08 0.46
CA PHE A 212 -8.12 -8.62 1.72
C PHE A 212 -9.50 -8.03 1.44
N VAL A 213 -10.48 -8.32 2.28
CA VAL A 213 -11.86 -7.85 2.08
C VAL A 213 -12.05 -6.53 2.79
N GLY A 214 -12.29 -5.47 2.02
CA GLY A 214 -12.72 -4.17 2.51
C GLY A 214 -14.05 -3.75 1.88
N GLU A 215 -14.65 -2.67 2.37
CA GLU A 215 -15.90 -2.13 1.82
C GLU A 215 -15.82 -1.86 0.31
N GLN A 216 -14.65 -1.38 -0.15
CA GLN A 216 -14.43 -0.98 -1.54
C GLN A 216 -14.41 -2.15 -2.55
N ASN A 217 -14.14 -3.38 -2.10
CA ASN A 217 -14.02 -4.56 -2.98
C ASN A 217 -14.98 -5.70 -2.62
N ARG A 218 -15.77 -5.56 -1.55
CA ARG A 218 -16.68 -6.60 -1.08
C ARG A 218 -17.67 -7.03 -2.17
N PHE A 219 -18.23 -6.08 -2.91
CA PHE A 219 -19.18 -6.35 -4.00
C PHE A 219 -18.56 -7.16 -5.15
N LEU A 220 -17.24 -7.18 -5.31
CA LEU A 220 -16.55 -8.01 -6.31
C LEU A 220 -16.36 -9.45 -5.83
N LEU A 221 -16.34 -9.67 -4.52
CA LEU A 221 -15.95 -10.92 -3.89
C LEU A 221 -17.15 -11.70 -3.33
N PHE A 222 -18.24 -11.00 -3.04
CA PHE A 222 -19.45 -11.58 -2.47
C PHE A 222 -20.67 -11.15 -3.26
N ASP A 223 -21.65 -12.02 -3.35
CA ASP A 223 -23.00 -11.70 -3.85
C ASP A 223 -23.74 -10.89 -2.78
N GLU A 224 -24.22 -9.71 -3.15
CA GLU A 224 -24.88 -8.80 -2.20
C GLU A 224 -26.21 -9.32 -1.64
N LYS A 225 -26.87 -10.25 -2.36
CA LYS A 225 -28.19 -10.80 -1.97
C LYS A 225 -28.06 -12.01 -1.07
N THR A 226 -27.10 -12.89 -1.36
CA THR A 226 -26.95 -14.16 -0.63
C THR A 226 -25.87 -14.10 0.42
N GLY A 227 -24.92 -13.16 0.32
CA GLY A 227 -23.71 -13.12 1.16
C GLY A 227 -22.68 -14.20 0.84
N GLU A 228 -22.94 -15.06 -0.14
CA GLU A 228 -22.03 -16.10 -0.59
C GLU A 228 -20.91 -15.52 -1.45
N LEU A 229 -19.85 -16.31 -1.64
CA LEU A 229 -18.76 -15.92 -2.53
C LEU A 229 -19.25 -15.76 -3.97
N SER A 230 -18.90 -14.65 -4.61
CA SER A 230 -19.08 -14.47 -6.04
C SER A 230 -18.23 -15.51 -6.83
N PRO A 231 -18.48 -15.73 -8.13
CA PRO A 231 -17.60 -16.56 -8.96
C PRO A 231 -16.13 -16.13 -8.89
N ARG A 232 -15.86 -14.82 -8.80
CA ARG A 232 -14.53 -14.27 -8.61
C ARG A 232 -13.95 -14.59 -7.23
N GLY A 233 -14.75 -14.42 -6.17
CA GLY A 233 -14.36 -14.78 -4.80
C GLY A 233 -13.99 -16.24 -4.68
N ASN A 234 -14.81 -17.13 -5.23
CA ASN A 234 -14.54 -18.57 -5.27
C ASN A 234 -13.21 -18.89 -6.00
N LYS A 235 -13.01 -18.29 -7.18
CA LYS A 235 -11.76 -18.47 -7.96
C LYS A 235 -10.53 -18.05 -7.17
N ILE A 236 -10.59 -16.94 -6.43
CA ILE A 236 -9.51 -16.46 -5.57
C ILE A 236 -9.23 -17.46 -4.44
N ILE A 237 -10.26 -17.86 -3.70
CA ILE A 237 -10.11 -18.81 -2.58
C ILE A 237 -9.54 -20.15 -3.03
N MET A 238 -10.02 -20.68 -4.16
CA MET A 238 -9.50 -21.94 -4.74
C MET A 238 -8.01 -21.87 -5.11
N ASN A 239 -7.50 -20.66 -5.43
CA ASN A 239 -6.09 -20.43 -5.76
C ASN A 239 -5.27 -19.90 -4.58
N THR A 240 -5.86 -19.74 -3.41
CA THR A 240 -5.16 -19.34 -2.18
C THR A 240 -4.98 -20.58 -1.29
N PRO A 241 -3.75 -21.10 -1.10
CA PRO A 241 -3.52 -22.32 -0.31
C PRO A 241 -4.07 -22.28 1.12
N MET A 242 -4.08 -21.08 1.77
CA MET A 242 -4.71 -20.93 3.09
C MET A 242 -6.24 -20.96 3.05
N GLY A 243 -6.89 -20.99 1.87
CA GLY A 243 -8.33 -21.20 1.71
C GLY A 243 -9.21 -20.05 2.21
N ARG A 244 -8.67 -18.86 2.41
CA ARG A 244 -9.40 -17.68 2.91
C ARG A 244 -8.82 -16.37 2.38
N PHE A 245 -9.55 -15.29 2.55
CA PHE A 245 -9.00 -13.93 2.44
C PHE A 245 -8.14 -13.61 3.67
N GLY A 246 -7.24 -12.63 3.53
CA GLY A 246 -6.46 -12.11 4.63
C GLY A 246 -7.27 -11.11 5.46
N ASP A 247 -6.96 -11.04 6.76
CA ASP A 247 -7.41 -9.99 7.67
C ASP A 247 -6.38 -8.86 7.70
N PHE A 248 -6.82 -7.60 7.83
CA PHE A 248 -5.90 -6.45 7.75
C PHE A 248 -4.80 -6.49 8.80
N GLU A 249 -5.07 -7.07 9.95
CA GLU A 249 -4.15 -7.26 11.06
C GLU A 249 -2.94 -8.14 10.67
N GLU A 250 -3.08 -9.01 9.69
CA GLU A 250 -2.00 -9.89 9.24
C GLU A 250 -0.89 -9.13 8.47
N ILE A 251 -1.14 -7.87 8.10
CA ILE A 251 -0.15 -6.97 7.49
C ILE A 251 0.72 -6.30 8.57
N HIS A 252 0.17 -6.07 9.76
CA HIS A 252 0.72 -5.23 10.80
C HIS A 252 2.13 -5.64 11.21
N GLY A 253 2.31 -6.90 11.60
CA GLY A 253 3.58 -7.41 12.10
C GLY A 253 4.72 -7.28 11.07
N THR A 254 4.43 -7.55 9.80
CA THR A 254 5.42 -7.42 8.73
C THR A 254 5.84 -5.97 8.52
N VAL A 255 4.90 -5.03 8.52
CA VAL A 255 5.21 -3.60 8.34
C VAL A 255 5.99 -3.07 9.54
N ALA A 256 5.56 -3.36 10.78
CA ALA A 256 6.29 -2.95 11.98
C ALA A 256 7.71 -3.53 12.01
N PHE A 257 7.88 -4.81 11.66
CA PHE A 257 9.18 -5.44 11.52
C PHE A 257 10.08 -4.70 10.53
N LEU A 258 9.56 -4.39 9.32
CA LEU A 258 10.33 -3.67 8.30
C LEU A 258 10.69 -2.23 8.71
N LEU A 259 9.90 -1.57 9.54
CA LEU A 259 10.21 -0.25 10.07
C LEU A 259 11.24 -0.31 11.20
N SER A 260 11.22 -1.36 12.02
CA SER A 260 12.03 -1.51 13.24
C SER A 260 13.50 -1.80 12.98
N GLY A 261 14.31 -1.66 14.02
CA GLY A 261 15.73 -2.06 14.04
C GLY A 261 15.97 -3.56 13.85
N MET A 262 14.96 -4.40 14.10
CA MET A 262 15.04 -5.84 13.82
C MET A 262 15.30 -6.13 12.34
N ALA A 263 14.88 -5.24 11.44
CA ALA A 263 15.14 -5.31 10.00
C ALA A 263 16.35 -4.47 9.56
N SER A 264 17.30 -4.13 10.46
CA SER A 264 18.41 -3.20 10.18
C SER A 264 19.32 -3.62 9.01
N TYR A 265 19.36 -4.91 8.67
CA TYR A 265 20.13 -5.42 7.53
C TYR A 265 19.26 -5.86 6.35
N ILE A 266 17.97 -5.48 6.36
CA ILE A 266 16.99 -5.82 5.32
C ILE A 266 16.63 -4.55 4.54
N THR A 267 16.97 -4.52 3.25
CA THR A 267 16.60 -3.47 2.31
C THR A 267 16.48 -4.04 0.91
N GLY A 268 15.54 -3.55 0.12
CA GLY A 268 15.28 -3.98 -1.26
C GLY A 268 14.43 -5.25 -1.38
N VAL A 269 13.80 -5.72 -0.30
CA VAL A 269 12.94 -6.90 -0.37
C VAL A 269 11.48 -6.53 -0.60
N THR A 270 10.75 -7.42 -1.26
CA THR A 270 9.29 -7.39 -1.35
C THR A 270 8.75 -8.66 -0.69
N ILE A 271 7.96 -8.50 0.38
CA ILE A 271 7.42 -9.62 1.16
C ILE A 271 5.96 -9.85 0.77
N PRO A 272 5.61 -11.00 0.15
CA PRO A 272 4.22 -11.38 -0.08
C PRO A 272 3.48 -11.64 1.24
N ILE A 273 2.25 -11.13 1.35
CA ILE A 273 1.32 -11.40 2.44
C ILE A 273 0.01 -11.81 1.76
N ASP A 274 -0.07 -13.06 1.30
CA ASP A 274 -1.07 -13.48 0.31
C ASP A 274 -1.65 -14.88 0.51
N GLY A 275 -1.43 -15.50 1.67
CA GLY A 275 -1.92 -16.84 1.98
C GLY A 275 -1.36 -17.94 1.08
N GLY A 276 -0.20 -17.68 0.43
CA GLY A 276 0.47 -18.60 -0.47
C GLY A 276 0.03 -18.50 -1.94
N PHE A 277 -0.82 -17.52 -2.29
CA PHE A 277 -1.33 -17.35 -3.65
C PHE A 277 -0.21 -17.25 -4.68
N ASN A 278 0.81 -16.46 -4.42
CA ASN A 278 1.94 -16.30 -5.34
C ASN A 278 2.79 -17.58 -5.49
N ALA A 279 2.89 -18.39 -4.45
CA ALA A 279 3.69 -19.62 -4.46
C ALA A 279 2.99 -20.79 -5.15
N TYR A 280 1.65 -20.74 -5.25
CA TYR A 280 0.84 -21.83 -5.77
C TYR A 280 0.89 -21.92 -7.30
N SER A 281 1.26 -23.09 -7.82
CA SER A 281 1.36 -23.36 -9.26
C SER A 281 0.04 -23.87 -9.89
N GLY A 282 -0.97 -24.14 -9.08
CA GLY A 282 -2.25 -24.69 -9.55
C GLY A 282 -2.34 -26.23 -9.55
N VAL A 283 -1.29 -26.92 -9.08
CA VAL A 283 -1.21 -28.39 -9.00
C VAL A 283 -0.63 -28.82 -7.66
#